data_5bc66a183c735401a446de6f5afc7a46
#
_entry.id   5bc66a183c735401a446de6f5afc7a46
#
_cell.length_a   1.000
_cell.length_b   1.000
_cell.length_c   1.000
_cell.angle_alpha   90.00
_cell.angle_beta   90.00
_cell.angle_gamma   90.00
#
_symmetry.space_group_name_H-M   'P 1'
#
loop_
_entity.id
_entity.type
_entity.pdbx_description
1 polymer ?
#
loop_
_entity_poly.entity_id
_entity_poly.type
_entity_poly.pdbx_seq_one_letter_code
_entity_poly.pdbx_strand_id
1 'polypeptide(L)'
;RGLGDVYKRQQFGITISNASKRQVYEALMSTVRDDLSEKKFSYEQELKKTKQKRAYYMSMEFLVGRTLRNNLFNLGLEKDIKEYLDGNNFNLDEIYDIEPDPGLGNGGLGRLASCYLDALTSSDYPVTGFSILYEYGIFKQVINNGWQQEFPDYWLDLGKYGLVYRNDEEVEVRFYGRVEEKLTENGFVVEHKDYTSIQAEPYDLLISGYKTDTVNTLRLWEAKAKTGFNMKLFERGEYSKSS
;
A
#
# COMPACT_ATOMS: atom_id res chain seq x y z
N ARG A 1 -17.19 3.65 -21.66
CA ARG A 1 -16.12 4.07 -22.59
C ARG A 1 -14.78 3.97 -21.89
N GLY A 2 -13.97 3.03 -22.35
CA GLY A 2 -12.57 2.80 -22.24
C GLY A 2 -11.68 3.50 -21.22
N LEU A 3 -11.98 3.46 -19.91
CA LEU A 3 -11.04 3.91 -18.87
C LEU A 3 -9.65 3.29 -19.09
N GLY A 4 -9.57 1.98 -19.42
CA GLY A 4 -8.31 1.32 -19.73
C GLY A 4 -7.54 1.86 -20.93
N ASP A 5 -8.22 2.34 -21.97
CA ASP A 5 -7.56 2.90 -23.18
C ASP A 5 -7.00 4.30 -22.93
N VAL A 6 -7.69 5.12 -22.15
CA VAL A 6 -7.23 6.47 -21.80
C VAL A 6 -5.98 6.37 -20.91
N TYR A 7 -5.97 5.49 -19.92
CA TYR A 7 -4.83 5.30 -19.02
C TYR A 7 -3.59 4.75 -19.73
N LYS A 8 -3.76 3.79 -20.65
CA LYS A 8 -2.63 3.24 -21.43
C LYS A 8 -2.00 4.28 -22.34
N ARG A 9 -2.82 5.11 -23.00
CA ARG A 9 -2.30 6.19 -23.83
C ARG A 9 -1.58 7.26 -23.02
N GLN A 10 -2.09 7.58 -21.83
CA GLN A 10 -1.49 8.60 -20.98
C GLN A 10 -0.23 8.10 -20.27
N GLN A 11 -0.22 6.85 -19.77
CA GLN A 11 0.88 6.32 -18.97
C GLN A 11 2.02 5.72 -19.82
N PHE A 12 1.71 5.05 -20.93
CA PHE A 12 2.71 4.33 -21.71
C PHE A 12 2.80 4.77 -23.19
N GLY A 13 1.89 5.64 -23.67
CA GLY A 13 1.87 6.09 -25.06
C GLY A 13 1.61 4.98 -26.09
N ILE A 14 1.05 3.83 -25.67
CA ILE A 14 0.83 2.65 -26.51
C ILE A 14 -0.64 2.27 -26.59
N THR A 15 -1.02 1.58 -27.68
CA THR A 15 -2.35 0.96 -27.82
C THR A 15 -2.38 -0.41 -27.14
N ILE A 16 -3.58 -0.90 -26.79
CA ILE A 16 -3.73 -2.21 -26.16
C ILE A 16 -3.16 -3.34 -27.02
N SER A 17 -3.29 -3.26 -28.34
CA SER A 17 -2.77 -4.27 -29.28
C SER A 17 -1.26 -4.47 -29.21
N ASN A 18 -0.53 -3.46 -28.73
CA ASN A 18 0.93 -3.48 -28.61
C ASN A 18 1.41 -3.59 -27.16
N ALA A 19 0.48 -3.74 -26.20
CA ALA A 19 0.82 -3.82 -24.79
C ALA A 19 1.24 -5.24 -24.39
N SER A 20 2.22 -5.33 -23.50
CA SER A 20 2.51 -6.58 -22.79
C SER A 20 1.46 -6.85 -21.69
N LYS A 21 1.32 -8.11 -21.26
CA LYS A 21 0.44 -8.48 -20.13
C LYS A 21 0.75 -7.66 -18.88
N ARG A 22 2.03 -7.44 -18.58
CA ARG A 22 2.50 -6.61 -17.45
C ARG A 22 1.96 -5.18 -17.55
N GLN A 23 2.07 -4.55 -18.72
CA GLN A 23 1.55 -3.19 -18.92
C GLN A 23 0.01 -3.13 -18.82
N VAL A 24 -0.68 -4.20 -19.22
CA VAL A 24 -2.12 -4.32 -19.00
C VAL A 24 -2.45 -4.36 -17.52
N TYR A 25 -1.73 -5.19 -16.74
CA TYR A 25 -1.88 -5.26 -15.29
C TYR A 25 -1.64 -3.90 -14.62
N GLU A 26 -0.50 -3.25 -14.91
CA GLU A 26 -0.14 -1.95 -14.35
C GLU A 26 -1.20 -0.87 -14.63
N ALA A 27 -1.74 -0.86 -15.84
CA ALA A 27 -2.81 0.05 -16.23
C ALA A 27 -4.13 -0.25 -15.50
N LEU A 28 -4.51 -1.53 -15.34
CA LEU A 28 -5.71 -1.93 -14.61
C LEU A 28 -5.61 -1.57 -13.12
N MET A 29 -4.48 -1.90 -12.49
CA MET A 29 -4.25 -1.56 -11.08
C MET A 29 -4.32 -0.06 -10.84
N SER A 30 -3.69 0.74 -11.70
CA SER A 30 -3.74 2.21 -11.60
C SER A 30 -5.17 2.73 -11.76
N THR A 31 -5.93 2.20 -12.73
CA THR A 31 -7.33 2.59 -12.95
C THR A 31 -8.21 2.25 -11.74
N VAL A 32 -8.10 1.03 -11.23
CA VAL A 32 -8.85 0.57 -10.05
C VAL A 32 -8.50 1.40 -8.82
N ARG A 33 -7.21 1.70 -8.60
CA ARG A 33 -6.76 2.57 -7.52
C ARG A 33 -7.38 3.97 -7.62
N ASP A 34 -7.44 4.53 -8.80
CA ASP A 34 -7.98 5.88 -9.01
C ASP A 34 -9.51 5.90 -8.78
N ASP A 35 -10.24 4.89 -9.28
CA ASP A 35 -11.68 4.74 -9.00
C ASP A 35 -11.96 4.57 -7.49
N LEU A 36 -11.14 3.76 -6.81
CA LEU A 36 -11.23 3.60 -5.36
C LEU A 36 -10.90 4.89 -4.61
N SER A 37 -9.94 5.68 -5.10
CA SER A 37 -9.58 6.97 -4.51
C SER A 37 -10.72 7.98 -4.60
N GLU A 38 -11.44 8.02 -5.73
CA GLU A 38 -12.63 8.86 -5.90
C GLU A 38 -13.79 8.42 -4.97
N LYS A 39 -14.05 7.11 -4.90
CA LYS A 39 -15.02 6.56 -3.93
C LYS A 39 -14.63 6.88 -2.48
N LYS A 40 -13.34 6.70 -2.14
CA LYS A 40 -12.82 7.04 -0.82
C LYS A 40 -13.03 8.51 -0.49
N PHE A 41 -12.75 9.40 -1.43
CA PHE A 41 -12.99 10.84 -1.23
C PHE A 41 -14.46 11.12 -0.91
N SER A 42 -15.38 10.57 -1.69
CA SER A 42 -16.83 10.72 -1.49
C SER A 42 -17.27 10.18 -0.13
N TYR A 43 -16.80 9.00 0.26
CA TYR A 43 -17.05 8.37 1.55
C TYR A 43 -16.53 9.23 2.73
N GLU A 44 -15.32 9.79 2.62
CA GLU A 44 -14.77 10.68 3.65
C GLU A 44 -15.58 11.98 3.82
N GLN A 45 -16.15 12.52 2.75
CA GLN A 45 -17.05 13.67 2.85
C GLN A 45 -18.32 13.33 3.64
N GLU A 46 -18.87 12.14 3.42
CA GLU A 46 -20.04 11.66 4.16
C GLU A 46 -19.73 11.44 5.65
N LEU A 47 -18.61 10.81 5.96
CA LEU A 47 -18.15 10.61 7.34
C LEU A 47 -17.96 11.92 8.12
N LYS A 48 -17.46 12.96 7.44
CA LYS A 48 -17.31 14.29 8.06
C LYS A 48 -18.68 14.91 8.42
N LYS A 49 -19.70 14.71 7.59
CA LYS A 49 -21.07 15.21 7.84
C LYS A 49 -21.73 14.45 8.97
N THR A 50 -21.63 13.14 8.98
CA THR A 50 -22.31 12.27 9.96
C THR A 50 -21.61 12.22 11.31
N LYS A 51 -20.35 12.68 11.41
CA LYS A 51 -19.50 12.60 12.62
C LYS A 51 -19.41 11.18 13.19
N GLN A 52 -19.42 10.18 12.33
CA GLN A 52 -19.37 8.78 12.70
C GLN A 52 -18.04 8.47 13.39
N LYS A 53 -18.08 7.61 14.42
CA LYS A 53 -16.87 7.11 15.09
C LYS A 53 -16.07 6.24 14.14
N ARG A 54 -14.74 6.35 14.19
CA ARG A 54 -13.80 5.54 13.42
C ARG A 54 -13.14 4.51 14.32
N ALA A 55 -12.94 3.32 13.78
CA ALA A 55 -12.08 2.30 14.39
C ALA A 55 -10.68 2.35 13.78
N TYR A 56 -9.69 2.06 14.60
CA TYR A 56 -8.29 1.94 14.18
C TYR A 56 -7.77 0.57 14.58
N TYR A 57 -7.21 -0.15 13.63
CA TYR A 57 -6.68 -1.48 13.84
C TYR A 57 -5.17 -1.50 13.55
N MET A 58 -4.37 -1.66 14.58
CA MET A 58 -2.90 -1.72 14.47
C MET A 58 -2.43 -3.17 14.51
N SER A 59 -1.68 -3.57 13.51
CA SER A 59 -1.05 -4.88 13.45
C SER A 59 0.29 -4.79 12.73
N MET A 60 1.24 -5.64 13.13
CA MET A 60 2.51 -5.80 12.43
C MET A 60 2.33 -6.47 11.07
N GLU A 61 1.21 -7.17 10.86
CA GLU A 61 0.94 -7.96 9.67
C GLU A 61 -0.49 -7.77 9.18
N PHE A 62 -0.64 -7.66 7.85
CA PHE A 62 -1.92 -7.74 7.16
C PHE A 62 -1.75 -8.64 5.92
N LEU A 63 -2.12 -9.89 6.03
CA LEU A 63 -2.05 -10.85 4.91
C LEU A 63 -3.27 -10.65 4.00
N VAL A 64 -3.23 -9.60 3.19
CA VAL A 64 -4.36 -9.19 2.34
C VAL A 64 -4.54 -10.08 1.11
N GLY A 65 -3.47 -10.66 0.58
CA GLY A 65 -3.47 -11.39 -0.68
C GLY A 65 -3.59 -10.46 -1.89
N ARG A 66 -3.81 -11.03 -3.07
CA ARG A 66 -3.98 -10.30 -4.34
C ARG A 66 -5.26 -9.46 -4.31
N THR A 67 -5.19 -8.23 -4.73
CA THR A 67 -6.25 -7.24 -4.55
C THR A 67 -7.02 -6.92 -5.83
N LEU A 68 -6.41 -7.08 -7.01
CA LEU A 68 -7.01 -6.68 -8.28
C LEU A 68 -8.35 -7.40 -8.52
N ARG A 69 -8.38 -8.73 -8.38
CA ARG A 69 -9.60 -9.51 -8.59
C ARG A 69 -10.69 -9.12 -7.62
N ASN A 70 -10.35 -8.99 -6.33
CA ASN A 70 -11.31 -8.60 -5.29
C ASN A 70 -11.90 -7.22 -5.57
N ASN A 71 -11.05 -6.25 -5.94
CA ASN A 71 -11.48 -4.90 -6.26
C ASN A 71 -12.38 -4.85 -7.50
N LEU A 72 -12.02 -5.54 -8.59
CA LEU A 72 -12.86 -5.61 -9.79
C LEU A 72 -14.23 -6.23 -9.50
N PHE A 73 -14.26 -7.28 -8.68
CA PHE A 73 -15.51 -7.91 -8.24
C PHE A 73 -16.36 -6.95 -7.38
N ASN A 74 -15.77 -6.31 -6.37
CA ASN A 74 -16.48 -5.39 -5.49
C ASN A 74 -17.00 -4.13 -6.21
N LEU A 75 -16.26 -3.66 -7.21
CA LEU A 75 -16.65 -2.53 -8.06
C LEU A 75 -17.67 -2.93 -9.15
N GLY A 76 -17.93 -4.23 -9.33
CA GLY A 76 -18.82 -4.75 -10.38
C GLY A 76 -18.25 -4.62 -11.80
N LEU A 77 -16.93 -4.47 -11.94
CA LEU A 77 -16.23 -4.23 -13.20
C LEU A 77 -15.68 -5.50 -13.87
N GLU A 78 -15.66 -6.63 -13.17
CA GLU A 78 -14.99 -7.85 -13.63
C GLU A 78 -15.51 -8.33 -14.99
N LYS A 79 -16.83 -8.31 -15.20
CA LYS A 79 -17.45 -8.73 -16.45
C LYS A 79 -17.06 -7.84 -17.62
N ASP A 80 -17.18 -6.52 -17.46
CA ASP A 80 -16.91 -5.54 -18.52
C ASP A 80 -15.42 -5.54 -18.90
N ILE A 81 -14.55 -5.66 -17.90
CA ILE A 81 -13.11 -5.76 -18.11
C ILE A 81 -12.75 -7.06 -18.83
N LYS A 82 -13.39 -8.18 -18.45
CA LYS A 82 -13.17 -9.46 -19.11
C LYS A 82 -13.57 -9.39 -20.57
N GLU A 83 -14.77 -8.91 -20.88
CA GLU A 83 -15.25 -8.77 -22.26
C GLU A 83 -14.34 -7.86 -23.10
N TYR A 84 -13.87 -6.76 -22.51
CA TYR A 84 -12.93 -5.84 -23.17
C TYR A 84 -11.57 -6.50 -23.46
N LEU A 85 -11.02 -7.24 -22.52
CA LEU A 85 -9.73 -7.92 -22.65
C LEU A 85 -9.80 -9.07 -23.67
N ASP A 86 -10.86 -9.89 -23.59
CA ASP A 86 -11.10 -10.99 -24.54
C ASP A 86 -11.19 -10.46 -26.00
N GLY A 87 -11.86 -9.31 -26.21
CA GLY A 87 -11.91 -8.62 -27.51
C GLY A 87 -10.57 -8.09 -28.00
N ASN A 88 -9.56 -8.03 -27.15
CA ASN A 88 -8.20 -7.57 -27.48
C ASN A 88 -7.15 -8.68 -27.34
N ASN A 89 -7.54 -9.94 -27.32
CA ASN A 89 -6.69 -11.13 -27.19
C ASN A 89 -5.89 -11.21 -25.88
N PHE A 90 -6.45 -10.71 -24.79
CA PHE A 90 -5.91 -10.88 -23.45
C PHE A 90 -6.85 -11.72 -22.59
N ASN A 91 -6.30 -12.61 -21.79
CA ASN A 91 -7.03 -13.39 -20.79
C ASN A 91 -6.93 -12.71 -19.43
N LEU A 92 -8.08 -12.42 -18.78
CA LEU A 92 -8.09 -11.74 -17.47
C LEU A 92 -7.44 -12.59 -16.36
N ASP A 93 -7.60 -13.92 -16.39
CA ASP A 93 -6.98 -14.79 -15.38
C ASP A 93 -5.44 -14.73 -15.45
N GLU A 94 -4.87 -14.65 -16.66
CA GLU A 94 -3.44 -14.47 -16.86
C GLU A 94 -2.95 -13.09 -16.36
N ILE A 95 -3.81 -12.07 -16.41
CA ILE A 95 -3.49 -10.74 -15.85
C ILE A 95 -3.51 -10.80 -14.32
N TYR A 96 -4.46 -11.51 -13.71
CA TYR A 96 -4.49 -11.72 -12.26
C TYR A 96 -3.22 -12.44 -11.75
N ASP A 97 -2.66 -13.35 -12.54
CA ASP A 97 -1.45 -14.10 -12.16
C ASP A 97 -0.17 -13.25 -12.15
N ILE A 98 -0.21 -12.06 -12.75
CA ILE A 98 0.92 -11.11 -12.72
C ILE A 98 1.01 -10.41 -11.35
N GLU A 99 -0.11 -10.24 -10.65
CA GLU A 99 -0.13 -9.58 -9.35
C GLU A 99 0.67 -10.39 -8.32
N PRO A 100 1.71 -9.81 -7.72
CA PRO A 100 2.40 -10.47 -6.62
C PRO A 100 1.51 -10.49 -5.38
N ASP A 101 1.67 -11.49 -4.53
CA ASP A 101 1.12 -11.44 -3.18
C ASP A 101 1.85 -10.35 -2.38
N PRO A 102 1.16 -9.39 -1.79
CA PRO A 102 1.80 -8.38 -0.97
C PRO A 102 2.54 -9.00 0.21
N GLY A 103 3.83 -8.67 0.35
CA GLY A 103 4.70 -9.16 1.41
C GLY A 103 4.42 -8.53 2.78
N LEU A 104 3.14 -8.39 3.15
CA LEU A 104 2.67 -7.66 4.33
C LEU A 104 2.25 -8.57 5.48
N GLY A 105 2.34 -9.86 5.33
CA GLY A 105 1.93 -10.81 6.37
C GLY A 105 2.37 -12.23 6.06
N ASN A 106 2.30 -13.10 7.08
CA ASN A 106 2.80 -14.46 7.01
C ASN A 106 1.80 -15.52 7.47
N GLY A 107 1.03 -15.23 8.51
CA GLY A 107 0.23 -16.27 9.16
C GLY A 107 -1.14 -15.80 9.63
N GLY A 108 -1.68 -16.53 10.62
CA GLY A 108 -3.04 -16.36 11.12
C GLY A 108 -3.35 -14.98 11.68
N LEU A 109 -2.40 -14.33 12.35
CA LEU A 109 -2.59 -12.96 12.86
C LEU A 109 -2.81 -11.97 11.73
N GLY A 110 -1.94 -12.00 10.71
CA GLY A 110 -2.06 -11.12 9.54
C GLY A 110 -3.31 -11.41 8.73
N ARG A 111 -3.70 -12.69 8.59
CA ARG A 111 -4.95 -13.04 7.90
C ARG A 111 -6.18 -12.59 8.68
N LEU A 112 -6.20 -12.74 10.00
CA LEU A 112 -7.28 -12.26 10.84
C LEU A 112 -7.47 -10.74 10.72
N ALA A 113 -6.37 -9.97 10.77
CA ALA A 113 -6.40 -8.53 10.60
C ALA A 113 -7.00 -8.12 9.25
N SER A 114 -6.60 -8.80 8.17
CA SER A 114 -7.14 -8.56 6.83
C SER A 114 -8.61 -8.92 6.70
N CYS A 115 -9.04 -10.04 7.28
CA CYS A 115 -10.45 -10.44 7.29
C CYS A 115 -11.31 -9.45 8.07
N TYR A 116 -10.84 -8.92 9.20
CA TYR A 116 -11.56 -7.89 9.92
C TYR A 116 -11.69 -6.60 9.12
N LEU A 117 -10.61 -6.18 8.47
CA LEU A 117 -10.64 -4.96 7.64
C LEU A 117 -11.65 -5.10 6.48
N ASP A 118 -11.64 -6.22 5.79
CA ASP A 118 -12.58 -6.54 4.71
C ASP A 118 -14.03 -6.63 5.21
N ALA A 119 -14.29 -7.37 6.30
CA ALA A 119 -15.60 -7.53 6.89
C ALA A 119 -16.18 -6.20 7.37
N LEU A 120 -15.39 -5.38 8.07
CA LEU A 120 -15.82 -4.06 8.54
C LEU A 120 -16.12 -3.13 7.36
N THR A 121 -15.31 -3.17 6.30
CA THR A 121 -15.57 -2.39 5.10
C THR A 121 -16.87 -2.80 4.42
N SER A 122 -17.10 -4.09 4.27
CA SER A 122 -18.34 -4.63 3.67
C SER A 122 -19.58 -4.43 4.54
N SER A 123 -19.40 -4.11 5.82
CA SER A 123 -20.47 -3.81 6.78
C SER A 123 -20.64 -2.29 7.06
N ASP A 124 -20.07 -1.45 6.22
CA ASP A 124 -20.14 0.01 6.30
C ASP A 124 -19.55 0.65 7.57
N TYR A 125 -18.60 -0.03 8.23
CA TYR A 125 -17.89 0.55 9.35
C TYR A 125 -16.64 1.31 8.89
N PRO A 126 -16.46 2.59 9.30
CA PRO A 126 -15.24 3.33 9.01
C PRO A 126 -14.08 2.81 9.86
N VAL A 127 -13.10 2.22 9.20
CA VAL A 127 -11.91 1.65 9.83
C VAL A 127 -10.65 2.05 9.08
N THR A 128 -9.55 2.22 9.81
CA THR A 128 -8.22 2.35 9.22
C THR A 128 -7.30 1.32 9.86
N GLY A 129 -6.70 0.48 9.03
CA GLY A 129 -5.61 -0.40 9.42
C GLY A 129 -4.28 0.34 9.40
N PHE A 130 -3.37 0.01 10.31
CA PHE A 130 -2.01 0.53 10.33
C PHE A 130 -1.02 -0.61 10.43
N SER A 131 -0.01 -0.57 9.55
CA SER A 131 1.08 -1.55 9.53
C SER A 131 2.36 -0.92 8.96
N ILE A 132 3.37 -1.75 8.79
CA ILE A 132 4.65 -1.40 8.21
C ILE A 132 4.63 -1.76 6.72
N LEU A 133 5.17 -0.87 5.87
CA LEU A 133 5.47 -1.20 4.49
C LEU A 133 6.79 -1.96 4.45
N TYR A 134 6.72 -3.29 4.43
CA TYR A 134 7.90 -4.12 4.29
C TYR A 134 8.46 -4.03 2.87
N GLU A 135 9.73 -3.70 2.74
CA GLU A 135 10.42 -3.61 1.46
C GLU A 135 10.47 -4.97 0.75
N TYR A 136 10.68 -6.02 1.53
CA TYR A 136 10.67 -7.40 1.06
C TYR A 136 9.59 -8.20 1.76
N GLY A 137 8.99 -9.15 1.05
CA GLY A 137 8.23 -10.22 1.68
C GLY A 137 9.13 -11.09 2.57
N ILE A 138 8.56 -12.08 3.25
CA ILE A 138 9.36 -12.94 4.13
C ILE A 138 10.50 -13.58 3.36
N PHE A 139 10.20 -14.29 2.29
CA PHE A 139 11.12 -14.77 1.24
C PHE A 139 10.33 -15.47 0.13
N LYS A 140 10.92 -15.52 -1.06
CA LYS A 140 10.41 -16.31 -2.16
C LYS A 140 11.05 -17.70 -2.12
N GLN A 141 10.22 -18.74 -2.09
CA GLN A 141 10.68 -20.12 -2.15
C GLN A 141 10.81 -20.59 -3.59
N VAL A 142 11.94 -21.22 -3.90
CA VAL A 142 12.19 -21.89 -5.19
C VAL A 142 12.70 -23.30 -4.92
N ILE A 143 12.21 -24.29 -5.65
CA ILE A 143 12.73 -25.64 -5.61
C ILE A 143 13.77 -25.80 -6.72
N ASN A 144 15.00 -26.07 -6.33
CA ASN A 144 16.09 -26.32 -7.26
C ASN A 144 16.74 -27.69 -6.95
N ASN A 145 16.76 -28.60 -7.93
CA ASN A 145 17.28 -29.96 -7.76
C ASN A 145 16.69 -30.72 -6.56
N GLY A 146 15.40 -30.51 -6.25
CA GLY A 146 14.69 -31.14 -5.14
C GLY A 146 14.93 -30.48 -3.77
N TRP A 147 15.70 -29.40 -3.70
CA TRP A 147 15.98 -28.63 -2.48
C TRP A 147 15.31 -27.26 -2.52
N GLN A 148 14.80 -26.83 -1.36
CA GLN A 148 14.28 -25.48 -1.19
C GLN A 148 15.44 -24.49 -1.16
N GLN A 149 15.26 -23.38 -1.89
CA GLN A 149 16.13 -22.21 -1.84
C GLN A 149 15.27 -20.98 -1.58
N GLU A 150 15.77 -20.07 -0.75
CA GLU A 150 15.12 -18.81 -0.39
C GLU A 150 15.75 -17.65 -1.15
N PHE A 151 14.91 -16.79 -1.70
CA PHE A 151 15.30 -15.57 -2.40
C PHE A 151 14.55 -14.35 -1.83
N PRO A 152 15.11 -13.14 -1.95
CA PRO A 152 14.37 -11.93 -1.64
C PRO A 152 13.07 -11.84 -2.44
N ASP A 153 11.98 -11.49 -1.78
CA ASP A 153 10.68 -11.29 -2.41
C ASP A 153 10.47 -9.80 -2.70
N TYR A 154 10.74 -9.38 -3.94
CA TYR A 154 10.60 -8.00 -4.42
C TYR A 154 9.15 -7.68 -4.82
N TRP A 155 8.19 -7.93 -3.94
CA TRP A 155 6.78 -7.76 -4.23
C TRP A 155 6.38 -6.32 -4.61
N LEU A 156 7.10 -5.30 -4.11
CA LEU A 156 6.85 -3.89 -4.40
C LEU A 156 7.10 -3.48 -5.85
N ASP A 157 7.85 -4.24 -6.62
CA ASP A 157 8.11 -3.92 -8.04
C ASP A 157 6.81 -3.76 -8.84
N LEU A 158 5.82 -4.59 -8.56
CA LEU A 158 4.47 -4.52 -9.14
C LEU A 158 3.41 -4.09 -8.12
N GLY A 159 3.56 -4.44 -6.86
CA GLY A 159 2.62 -4.12 -5.79
C GLY A 159 2.40 -2.61 -5.58
N LYS A 160 3.41 -1.80 -5.87
CA LYS A 160 3.33 -0.33 -5.73
C LYS A 160 2.21 0.34 -6.55
N TYR A 161 1.76 -0.28 -7.66
CA TYR A 161 0.69 0.29 -8.49
C TYR A 161 -0.67 0.34 -7.78
N GLY A 162 -0.87 -0.51 -6.78
CA GLY A 162 -2.06 -0.49 -5.91
C GLY A 162 -1.98 0.48 -4.73
N LEU A 163 -0.82 1.10 -4.48
CA LEU A 163 -0.59 1.97 -3.35
C LEU A 163 -0.74 3.45 -3.72
N VAL A 164 -1.27 4.24 -2.79
CA VAL A 164 -1.35 5.70 -2.87
C VAL A 164 -0.36 6.30 -1.90
N TYR A 165 0.70 6.90 -2.41
CA TYR A 165 1.66 7.63 -1.56
C TYR A 165 1.05 8.93 -1.04
N ARG A 166 1.15 9.15 0.27
CA ARG A 166 0.57 10.31 0.95
C ARG A 166 1.69 11.22 1.49
N ASN A 167 2.39 11.87 0.56
CA ASN A 167 3.46 12.82 0.88
C ASN A 167 2.99 14.03 1.72
N ASP A 168 1.69 14.30 1.73
CA ASP A 168 1.04 15.32 2.54
C ASP A 168 0.90 14.93 4.02
N GLU A 169 1.10 13.66 4.35
CA GLU A 169 0.95 13.10 5.70
C GLU A 169 2.23 12.45 6.24
N GLU A 170 3.39 12.81 5.71
CA GLU A 170 4.68 12.36 6.21
C GLU A 170 4.93 12.86 7.63
N VAL A 171 5.57 12.03 8.45
CA VAL A 171 5.82 12.32 9.87
C VAL A 171 7.28 12.08 10.23
N GLU A 172 7.90 13.04 10.91
CA GLU A 172 9.19 12.83 11.55
C GLU A 172 9.01 12.05 12.86
N VAL A 173 9.63 10.88 12.95
CA VAL A 173 9.64 10.04 14.17
C VAL A 173 11.03 10.15 14.83
N ARG A 174 11.04 10.47 16.12
CA ARG A 174 12.26 10.70 16.90
C ARG A 174 12.52 9.53 17.83
N PHE A 175 13.72 8.99 17.75
CA PHE A 175 14.18 7.87 18.56
C PHE A 175 15.35 8.26 19.44
N TYR A 176 15.47 7.60 20.59
CA TYR A 176 16.58 7.82 21.54
C TYR A 176 16.61 9.25 22.09
N GLY A 177 17.79 9.74 22.45
CA GLY A 177 17.98 11.05 23.05
C GLY A 177 17.53 11.12 24.50
N ARG A 178 17.28 12.35 24.95
CA ARG A 178 16.82 12.63 26.32
C ARG A 178 15.70 13.64 26.33
N VAL A 179 14.82 13.54 27.28
CA VAL A 179 13.75 14.52 27.55
C VAL A 179 14.21 15.46 28.64
N GLU A 180 14.17 16.77 28.35
CA GLU A 180 14.41 17.82 29.32
C GLU A 180 13.10 18.53 29.65
N GLU A 181 12.81 18.61 30.94
CA GLU A 181 11.62 19.28 31.45
C GLU A 181 12.03 20.64 32.02
N LYS A 182 11.36 21.68 31.62
CA LYS A 182 11.62 23.05 32.09
C LYS A 182 10.30 23.73 32.49
N LEU A 183 10.30 24.32 33.68
CA LEU A 183 9.26 25.23 34.09
C LEU A 183 9.65 26.63 33.60
N THR A 184 8.84 27.23 32.76
CA THR A 184 9.00 28.58 32.22
C THR A 184 7.91 29.49 32.76
N GLU A 185 8.02 30.79 32.56
CA GLU A 185 6.98 31.76 32.91
C GLU A 185 5.65 31.49 32.20
N ASN A 186 5.70 30.85 31.03
CA ASN A 186 4.55 30.49 30.21
C ASN A 186 4.01 29.04 30.47
N GLY A 187 4.55 28.37 31.50
CA GLY A 187 4.14 27.01 31.87
C GLY A 187 5.22 25.95 31.72
N PHE A 188 4.81 24.71 31.81
CA PHE A 188 5.69 23.53 31.72
C PHE A 188 5.98 23.21 30.25
N VAL A 189 7.27 23.11 29.90
CA VAL A 189 7.77 22.81 28.56
C VAL A 189 8.59 21.53 28.59
N VAL A 190 8.33 20.64 27.65
CA VAL A 190 9.08 19.38 27.45
C VAL A 190 9.85 19.50 26.13
N GLU A 191 11.17 19.34 26.19
CA GLU A 191 12.04 19.35 25.02
C GLU A 191 12.70 17.96 24.84
N HIS A 192 12.60 17.39 23.63
CA HIS A 192 13.31 16.18 23.25
C HIS A 192 14.63 16.56 22.56
N LYS A 193 15.76 16.18 23.14
CA LYS A 193 17.12 16.53 22.67
C LYS A 193 17.95 15.31 22.33
N ASP A 194 18.96 15.51 21.51
CA ASP A 194 19.96 14.50 21.12
C ASP A 194 19.33 13.23 20.53
N TYR A 195 18.20 13.38 19.84
CA TYR A 195 17.47 12.29 19.20
C TYR A 195 17.99 12.02 17.78
N THR A 196 17.79 10.79 17.32
CA THR A 196 17.88 10.41 15.90
C THR A 196 16.49 10.48 15.28
N SER A 197 16.34 11.07 14.11
CA SER A 197 15.05 11.15 13.44
C SER A 197 15.01 10.30 12.18
N ILE A 198 13.86 9.68 11.96
CA ILE A 198 13.51 8.92 10.76
C ILE A 198 12.28 9.56 10.14
N GLN A 199 12.25 9.66 8.82
CA GLN A 199 11.05 10.07 8.09
C GLN A 199 10.16 8.84 7.91
N ALA A 200 8.93 8.92 8.41
CA ALA A 200 7.90 7.92 8.15
C ALA A 200 7.03 8.38 6.98
N GLU A 201 7.05 7.63 5.89
CA GLU A 201 6.30 7.90 4.67
C GLU A 201 5.09 6.97 4.60
N PRO A 202 3.86 7.52 4.56
CA PRO A 202 2.65 6.70 4.51
C PRO A 202 2.24 6.36 3.08
N TYR A 203 1.84 5.09 2.90
CA TYR A 203 1.25 4.54 1.68
C TYR A 203 -0.09 3.92 2.02
N ASP A 204 -1.13 4.32 1.32
CA ASP A 204 -2.48 3.82 1.53
C ASP A 204 -2.81 2.72 0.52
N LEU A 205 -3.13 1.52 1.01
CA LEU A 205 -3.81 0.48 0.26
C LEU A 205 -5.31 0.62 0.49
N LEU A 206 -6.07 0.85 -0.57
CA LEU A 206 -7.50 1.04 -0.50
C LEU A 206 -8.22 -0.29 -0.48
N ILE A 207 -9.15 -0.44 0.46
CA ILE A 207 -9.92 -1.66 0.69
C ILE A 207 -11.38 -1.39 0.31
N SER A 208 -11.83 -2.01 -0.76
CA SER A 208 -13.22 -1.91 -1.22
C SER A 208 -14.14 -2.86 -0.45
N GLY A 209 -15.34 -2.41 -0.12
CA GLY A 209 -16.37 -3.24 0.47
C GLY A 209 -17.23 -3.95 -0.60
N TYR A 210 -17.75 -5.12 -0.26
CA TYR A 210 -18.68 -5.87 -1.12
C TYR A 210 -20.07 -5.25 -1.08
N LYS A 211 -20.60 -4.86 -2.24
CA LYS A 211 -21.95 -4.25 -2.39
C LYS A 211 -22.17 -3.00 -1.54
N THR A 212 -21.12 -2.23 -1.29
CA THR A 212 -21.20 -0.96 -0.55
C THR A 212 -20.31 0.09 -1.23
N ASP A 213 -20.56 1.36 -0.94
CA ASP A 213 -19.71 2.46 -1.38
C ASP A 213 -18.58 2.78 -0.39
N THR A 214 -18.51 2.03 0.69
CA THR A 214 -17.45 2.18 1.70
C THR A 214 -16.11 1.74 1.13
N VAL A 215 -15.13 2.63 1.26
CA VAL A 215 -13.72 2.34 0.98
C VAL A 215 -12.91 2.72 2.21
N ASN A 216 -12.33 1.73 2.84
CA ASN A 216 -11.43 1.90 3.97
C ASN A 216 -9.95 1.91 3.52
N THR A 217 -9.06 2.11 4.47
CA THR A 217 -7.64 2.26 4.19
C THR A 217 -6.83 1.31 5.07
N LEU A 218 -5.88 0.62 4.47
CA LEU A 218 -4.73 0.05 5.17
C LEU A 218 -3.55 0.98 4.93
N ARG A 219 -3.14 1.72 5.97
CA ARG A 219 -2.00 2.63 5.92
C ARG A 219 -0.73 1.91 6.31
N LEU A 220 0.22 1.94 5.42
CA LEU A 220 1.52 1.29 5.53
C LEU A 220 2.59 2.37 5.67
N TRP A 221 3.45 2.23 6.67
CA TRP A 221 4.50 3.20 6.94
C TRP A 221 5.86 2.66 6.50
N GLU A 222 6.51 3.39 5.59
CA GLU A 222 7.90 3.17 5.20
C GLU A 222 8.81 4.04 6.06
N ALA A 223 9.89 3.46 6.58
CA ALA A 223 10.91 4.19 7.31
C ALA A 223 12.04 4.59 6.37
N LYS A 224 12.30 5.90 6.26
CA LYS A 224 13.42 6.43 5.45
C LYS A 224 14.39 7.25 6.28
N ALA A 225 15.67 7.10 5.98
CA ALA A 225 16.69 7.97 6.54
C ALA A 225 16.44 9.41 6.07
N LYS A 226 16.44 10.37 7.00
CA LYS A 226 16.23 11.79 6.71
C LYS A 226 17.38 12.40 5.89
N THR A 227 18.57 11.91 6.11
CA THR A 227 19.76 12.23 5.32
C THR A 227 20.08 11.04 4.44
N GLY A 228 20.10 11.24 3.12
CA GLY A 228 20.51 10.19 2.19
C GLY A 228 21.87 9.61 2.56
N PHE A 229 22.16 8.41 2.06
CA PHE A 229 23.41 7.70 2.29
C PHE A 229 24.63 8.62 2.15
N ASN A 230 25.42 8.78 3.22
CA ASN A 230 26.59 9.64 3.25
C ASN A 230 27.84 8.88 2.79
N MET A 231 28.12 8.96 1.49
CA MET A 231 29.25 8.28 0.87
C MET A 231 30.60 8.60 1.54
N LYS A 232 30.79 9.84 2.00
CA LYS A 232 32.05 10.26 2.66
C LYS A 232 32.26 9.57 4.02
N LEU A 233 31.20 9.34 4.77
CA LEU A 233 31.27 8.60 6.03
C LEU A 233 31.48 7.12 5.77
N PHE A 234 30.84 6.57 4.76
CA PHE A 234 31.03 5.18 4.32
C PHE A 234 32.49 4.92 3.91
N GLU A 235 33.08 5.77 3.09
CA GLU A 235 34.49 5.68 2.66
C GLU A 235 35.49 5.76 3.85
N ARG A 236 35.09 6.40 4.96
CA ARG A 236 35.87 6.47 6.21
C ARG A 236 35.67 5.27 7.12
N GLY A 237 34.84 4.29 6.73
CA GLY A 237 34.52 3.13 7.55
C GLY A 237 33.53 3.39 8.69
N GLU A 238 32.89 4.59 8.70
CA GLU A 238 31.87 4.97 9.69
C GLU A 238 30.48 4.50 9.23
N TYR A 239 30.32 3.20 9.01
CA TYR A 239 29.14 2.58 8.39
C TYR A 239 27.84 2.90 9.13
N SER A 240 27.84 2.88 10.46
CA SER A 240 26.66 3.17 11.28
C SER A 240 26.19 4.64 11.22
N LYS A 241 27.01 5.54 10.68
CA LYS A 241 26.66 6.95 10.51
C LYS A 241 26.43 7.33 9.05
N SER A 242 26.67 6.40 8.13
CA SER A 242 26.54 6.64 6.69
C SER A 242 25.15 6.35 6.14
N SER A 243 24.33 5.62 6.90
CA SER A 243 22.95 5.24 6.56
C SER A 243 21.92 5.99 7.40
#